data_8319ba681cfdf62086a9dc5a7335e4a1
#
_entry.id   8319ba681cfdf62086a9dc5a7335e4a1
#
_cell.length_a   1.000
_cell.length_b   1.000
_cell.length_c   1.000
_cell.angle_alpha   90.00
_cell.angle_beta   90.00
_cell.angle_gamma   90.00
#
_symmetry.space_group_name_H-M   'P 1'
#
loop_
_entity.id
_entity.type
_entity.pdbx_description
1 polymer ?
#
loop_
_entity_poly.entity_id
_entity_poly.type
_entity_poly.pdbx_seq_one_letter_code
_entity_poly.pdbx_strand_id
1 'polypeptide(L)'
;MSGSECLTLIGEYVMAQEIERKFLVDGDFRSEAFKAVRITQGYLSSVPERTVRVRVKDDKGYITVKGVGDESGVSRFEWEKEIPVDDARELLRICEPGVIDKTRYLVKVGTHTFEVDEFYGDNEGLTVAEVELSDENEAFDKPSWLGEEVTGDAKYYNSMLMKNPYKNWK
;
A
#
# COMPACT_ATOMS: atom_id res chain seq x y z
N MET A 1 -19.79 -2.36 39.31
CA MET A 1 -19.36 -3.40 38.36
C MET A 1 -19.55 -2.85 36.98
N SER A 2 -18.69 -2.69 36.20
CA SER A 2 -17.28 -2.44 36.07
C SER A 2 -17.08 -1.96 34.63
N GLY A 3 -16.71 -0.72 34.49
CA GLY A 3 -16.55 -0.04 33.22
C GLY A 3 -15.27 -0.41 32.46
N SER A 4 -14.76 -1.65 32.60
CA SER A 4 -13.47 -2.02 31.99
C SER A 4 -13.59 -2.80 30.66
N GLU A 5 -14.75 -3.28 30.31
CA GLU A 5 -14.92 -4.07 29.07
C GLU A 5 -15.23 -3.21 27.82
N CYS A 6 -15.69 -1.98 28.02
CA CYS A 6 -16.00 -1.11 26.89
C CYS A 6 -14.76 -0.40 26.32
N LEU A 7 -13.67 -0.31 27.07
CA LEU A 7 -12.43 0.33 26.65
C LEU A 7 -11.54 -0.58 25.79
N THR A 8 -11.72 -1.88 25.87
CA THR A 8 -10.90 -2.85 25.12
C THR A 8 -11.35 -2.97 23.65
N LEU A 9 -12.62 -2.74 23.36
CA LEU A 9 -13.15 -2.76 21.99
C LEU A 9 -12.83 -1.49 21.18
N ILE A 10 -12.55 -0.38 21.85
CA ILE A 10 -12.12 0.86 21.18
C ILE A 10 -10.64 0.79 20.82
N GLY A 11 -9.87 -0.10 21.44
CA GLY A 11 -8.44 -0.28 21.19
C GLY A 11 -8.08 -1.00 19.88
N GLU A 12 -9.03 -1.59 19.17
CA GLU A 12 -8.79 -2.25 17.88
C GLU A 12 -8.94 -1.32 16.66
N TYR A 13 -9.49 -0.14 16.84
CA TYR A 13 -9.48 0.90 15.83
C TYR A 13 -8.19 1.70 15.96
N VAL A 14 -7.09 1.15 15.44
CA VAL A 14 -5.83 1.89 15.40
C VAL A 14 -6.00 3.04 14.44
N MET A 15 -6.22 4.21 14.99
CA MET A 15 -6.18 5.49 14.31
C MET A 15 -4.72 5.84 14.05
N ALA A 16 -4.06 5.07 13.17
CA ALA A 16 -2.68 5.33 12.82
C ALA A 16 -2.63 6.37 11.72
N GLN A 17 -2.02 7.49 12.00
CA GLN A 17 -1.53 8.39 10.97
C GLN A 17 -0.36 7.68 10.29
N GLU A 18 -0.57 7.18 9.08
CA GLU A 18 0.51 6.64 8.26
C GLU A 18 1.24 7.82 7.61
N ILE A 19 2.48 8.02 8.02
CA ILE A 19 3.39 8.95 7.38
C ILE A 19 4.34 8.13 6.54
N GLU A 20 4.22 8.24 5.22
CA GLU A 20 5.14 7.56 4.32
C GLU A 20 5.73 8.54 3.32
N ARG A 21 6.98 8.28 2.95
CA ARG A 21 7.66 9.00 1.88
C ARG A 21 7.89 8.04 0.71
N LYS A 22 7.74 8.58 -0.49
CA LYS A 22 7.74 7.82 -1.74
C LYS A 22 8.82 8.33 -2.67
N PHE A 23 9.53 7.40 -3.31
CA PHE A 23 10.66 7.69 -4.16
C PHE A 23 10.64 6.83 -5.44
N LEU A 24 11.20 7.34 -6.50
CA LEU A 24 11.60 6.53 -7.65
C LEU A 24 12.86 5.73 -7.31
N VAL A 25 13.20 4.75 -8.12
CA VAL A 25 14.33 3.86 -7.90
C VAL A 25 15.28 3.92 -9.09
N ASP A 26 16.55 4.20 -8.84
CA ASP A 26 17.57 4.40 -9.87
C ASP A 26 18.66 3.33 -9.90
N GLY A 27 18.62 2.32 -9.03
CA GLY A 27 19.70 1.34 -8.91
C GLY A 27 19.23 -0.04 -8.51
N ASP A 28 20.18 -0.91 -8.22
CA ASP A 28 19.89 -2.27 -7.78
C ASP A 28 19.56 -2.33 -6.29
N PHE A 29 18.31 -2.64 -5.99
CA PHE A 29 17.78 -2.89 -4.66
C PHE A 29 17.55 -4.38 -4.40
N ARG A 30 17.45 -5.19 -5.45
CA ARG A 30 17.05 -6.60 -5.35
C ARG A 30 18.08 -7.43 -4.59
N SER A 31 19.37 -7.14 -4.80
CA SER A 31 20.45 -7.82 -4.10
C SER A 31 20.43 -7.59 -2.59
N GLU A 32 19.83 -6.50 -2.14
CA GLU A 32 19.71 -6.11 -0.72
C GLU A 32 18.39 -6.57 -0.08
N ALA A 33 17.43 -7.04 -0.88
CA ALA A 33 16.13 -7.46 -0.38
C ALA A 33 16.21 -8.76 0.43
N PHE A 34 15.59 -8.76 1.60
CA PHE A 34 15.49 -9.96 2.44
C PHE A 34 14.19 -10.74 2.23
N LYS A 35 13.22 -10.13 1.54
CA LYS A 35 11.93 -10.76 1.22
C LYS A 35 11.34 -10.16 -0.05
N ALA A 36 10.65 -10.98 -0.82
CA ALA A 36 9.87 -10.58 -1.97
C ALA A 36 8.48 -11.23 -1.89
N VAL A 37 7.43 -10.43 -2.14
CA VAL A 37 6.03 -10.87 -2.08
C VAL A 37 5.33 -10.46 -3.37
N ARG A 38 4.71 -11.42 -4.06
CA ARG A 38 3.86 -11.12 -5.22
C ARG A 38 2.51 -10.61 -4.73
N ILE A 39 2.08 -9.47 -5.25
CA ILE A 39 0.82 -8.83 -4.89
C ILE A 39 0.01 -8.57 -6.14
N THR A 40 -1.23 -9.07 -6.13
CA THR A 40 -2.27 -8.70 -7.10
C THR A 40 -3.39 -8.03 -6.34
N GLN A 41 -3.77 -6.83 -6.71
CA GLN A 41 -4.80 -6.08 -6.01
C GLN A 41 -5.72 -5.33 -6.94
N GLY A 42 -6.97 -5.20 -6.54
CA GLY A 42 -7.99 -4.45 -7.24
C GLY A 42 -8.99 -3.82 -6.27
N TYR A 43 -9.85 -2.99 -6.80
CA TYR A 43 -10.87 -2.29 -6.04
C TYR A 43 -12.27 -2.74 -6.47
N LEU A 44 -13.07 -3.20 -5.52
CA LEU A 44 -14.51 -3.39 -5.72
C LEU A 44 -15.23 -2.03 -5.66
N SER A 45 -14.66 -1.09 -4.91
CA SER A 45 -15.07 0.30 -4.88
C SER A 45 -13.83 1.19 -4.69
N SER A 46 -13.61 2.14 -5.58
CA SER A 46 -12.55 3.14 -5.48
C SER A 46 -13.07 4.50 -4.98
N VAL A 47 -14.34 4.57 -4.62
CA VAL A 47 -14.95 5.79 -4.07
C VAL A 47 -14.30 6.13 -2.73
N PRO A 48 -13.78 7.38 -2.53
CA PRO A 48 -13.03 7.72 -1.32
C PRO A 48 -13.81 7.51 0.00
N GLU A 49 -15.13 7.68 -0.01
CA GLU A 49 -15.98 7.52 1.17
C GLU A 49 -16.15 6.06 1.59
N ARG A 50 -15.88 5.12 0.67
CA ARG A 50 -16.05 3.68 0.89
C ARG A 50 -15.17 2.88 -0.06
N THR A 51 -13.88 2.91 0.17
CA THR A 51 -12.92 2.13 -0.61
C THR A 51 -12.97 0.68 -0.17
N VAL A 52 -13.09 -0.23 -1.12
CA VAL A 52 -13.04 -1.67 -0.88
C VAL A 52 -11.97 -2.28 -1.79
N ARG A 53 -10.88 -2.73 -1.19
CA ARG A 53 -9.74 -3.31 -1.89
C ARG A 53 -9.65 -4.80 -1.61
N VAL A 54 -9.40 -5.59 -2.64
CA VAL A 54 -9.08 -7.01 -2.56
C VAL A 54 -7.63 -7.21 -2.93
N ARG A 55 -6.89 -8.00 -2.16
CA ARG A 55 -5.49 -8.35 -2.44
C ARG A 55 -5.24 -9.83 -2.32
N VAL A 56 -4.42 -10.34 -3.21
CA VAL A 56 -3.72 -11.62 -3.05
C VAL A 56 -2.24 -11.31 -2.85
N LYS A 57 -1.71 -11.76 -1.71
CA LYS A 57 -0.28 -11.69 -1.38
C LYS A 57 0.25 -13.10 -1.32
N ASP A 58 1.04 -13.50 -2.32
CA ASP A 58 1.48 -14.90 -2.51
C ASP A 58 0.29 -15.87 -2.49
N ASP A 59 0.10 -16.61 -1.41
CA ASP A 59 -0.97 -17.61 -1.24
C ASP A 59 -2.09 -17.19 -0.28
N LYS A 60 -2.13 -15.92 0.11
CA LYS A 60 -3.11 -15.37 1.05
C LYS A 60 -3.98 -14.29 0.42
N GLY A 61 -5.26 -14.30 0.79
CA GLY A 61 -6.23 -13.31 0.34
C GLY A 61 -6.61 -12.33 1.46
N TYR A 62 -6.87 -11.08 1.10
CA TYR A 62 -7.28 -10.02 2.04
C TYR A 62 -8.34 -9.13 1.41
N ILE A 63 -9.28 -8.70 2.24
CA ILE A 63 -10.23 -7.64 1.90
C ILE A 63 -10.04 -6.49 2.89
N THR A 64 -9.92 -5.27 2.36
CA THR A 64 -9.73 -4.05 3.15
C THR A 64 -10.83 -3.07 2.81
N VAL A 65 -11.51 -2.56 3.83
CA VAL A 65 -12.53 -1.52 3.69
C VAL A 65 -12.02 -0.27 4.39
N LYS A 66 -12.04 0.85 3.68
CA LYS A 66 -11.65 2.16 4.21
C LYS A 66 -12.81 3.15 4.03
N GLY A 67 -13.13 3.86 5.10
CA GLY A 67 -14.10 4.94 5.07
C GLY A 67 -13.46 6.29 4.75
N VAL A 68 -14.26 7.36 4.79
CA VAL A 68 -13.77 8.73 4.68
C VAL A 68 -12.97 9.10 5.93
N GLY A 69 -11.92 9.90 5.75
CA GLY A 69 -11.19 10.49 6.88
C GLY A 69 -12.03 11.57 7.59
N ASP A 70 -11.67 11.88 8.83
CA ASP A 70 -12.24 13.02 9.56
C ASP A 70 -11.73 14.35 8.95
N GLU A 71 -12.26 15.48 9.46
CA GLU A 71 -11.90 16.81 8.96
C GLU A 71 -10.40 17.12 9.13
N SER A 72 -9.72 16.48 10.09
CA SER A 72 -8.28 16.64 10.29
C SER A 72 -7.44 15.86 9.29
N GLY A 73 -8.03 14.86 8.61
CA GLY A 73 -7.33 13.92 7.74
C GLY A 73 -6.47 12.91 8.51
N VAL A 74 -6.47 12.94 9.84
CA VAL A 74 -5.65 12.10 10.71
C VAL A 74 -6.30 10.75 10.96
N SER A 75 -7.63 10.70 11.00
CA SER A 75 -8.39 9.49 11.31
C SER A 75 -9.19 9.00 10.11
N ARG A 76 -9.11 7.72 9.84
CA ARG A 76 -9.90 7.08 8.80
C ARG A 76 -10.32 5.70 9.28
N PHE A 77 -11.60 5.35 9.11
CA PHE A 77 -12.05 3.98 9.34
C PHE A 77 -11.26 3.04 8.42
N GLU A 78 -10.66 2.02 9.01
CA GLU A 78 -10.00 0.95 8.27
C GLU A 78 -10.32 -0.40 8.92
N TRP A 79 -10.77 -1.34 8.11
CA TRP A 79 -11.03 -2.72 8.51
C TRP A 79 -10.42 -3.65 7.47
N GLU A 80 -9.61 -4.60 7.93
CA GLU A 80 -8.99 -5.60 7.07
C GLU A 80 -9.22 -6.99 7.62
N LYS A 81 -9.50 -7.94 6.74
CA LYS A 81 -9.68 -9.33 7.09
C LYS A 81 -9.00 -10.24 6.07
N GLU A 82 -8.32 -11.26 6.57
CA GLU A 82 -7.86 -12.37 5.73
C GLU A 82 -9.07 -13.21 5.30
N ILE A 83 -9.12 -13.54 4.02
CA ILE A 83 -10.14 -14.37 3.39
C ILE A 83 -9.46 -15.52 2.65
N PRO A 84 -10.18 -16.61 2.34
CA PRO A 84 -9.62 -17.66 1.49
C PRO A 84 -9.08 -17.09 0.18
N VAL A 85 -7.89 -17.55 -0.23
CA VAL A 85 -7.23 -17.03 -1.44
C VAL A 85 -8.08 -17.23 -2.70
N ASP A 86 -8.82 -18.32 -2.79
CA ASP A 86 -9.71 -18.57 -3.91
C ASP A 86 -10.86 -17.57 -3.97
N ASP A 87 -11.41 -17.18 -2.82
CA ASP A 87 -12.42 -16.13 -2.74
C ASP A 87 -11.84 -14.79 -3.21
N ALA A 88 -10.63 -14.46 -2.77
CA ALA A 88 -9.95 -13.24 -3.21
C ALA A 88 -9.72 -13.23 -4.72
N ARG A 89 -9.34 -14.35 -5.31
CA ARG A 89 -9.16 -14.48 -6.77
C ARG A 89 -10.48 -14.28 -7.53
N GLU A 90 -11.57 -14.83 -7.04
CA GLU A 90 -12.89 -14.61 -7.63
C GLU A 90 -13.34 -13.16 -7.51
N LEU A 91 -13.12 -12.53 -6.36
CA LEU A 91 -13.43 -11.12 -6.16
C LEU A 91 -12.60 -10.20 -7.07
N LEU A 92 -11.33 -10.53 -7.32
CA LEU A 92 -10.49 -9.77 -8.25
C LEU A 92 -11.07 -9.74 -9.67
N ARG A 93 -11.80 -10.77 -10.11
CA ARG A 93 -12.43 -10.82 -11.43
C ARG A 93 -13.53 -9.80 -11.63
N ILE A 94 -14.19 -9.40 -10.54
CA ILE A 94 -15.29 -8.42 -10.57
C ILE A 94 -14.86 -7.03 -10.08
N CYS A 95 -13.58 -6.83 -9.80
CA CYS A 95 -13.04 -5.52 -9.47
C CYS A 95 -13.17 -4.54 -10.63
N GLU A 96 -13.13 -3.25 -10.31
CA GLU A 96 -13.01 -2.19 -11.30
C GLU A 96 -11.80 -2.43 -12.21
N PRO A 97 -11.84 -1.99 -13.48
CA PRO A 97 -10.72 -2.16 -14.41
C PRO A 97 -9.41 -1.59 -13.88
N GLY A 98 -8.28 -2.21 -14.22
CA GLY A 98 -6.97 -1.74 -13.83
C GLY A 98 -6.39 -2.44 -12.61
N VAL A 99 -6.65 -3.74 -12.46
CA VAL A 99 -6.03 -4.55 -11.42
C VAL A 99 -4.51 -4.37 -11.44
N ILE A 100 -3.92 -4.11 -10.29
CA ILE A 100 -2.49 -3.89 -10.09
C ILE A 100 -1.81 -5.24 -9.84
N ASP A 101 -0.72 -5.49 -10.54
CA ASP A 101 0.15 -6.64 -10.35
C ASP A 101 1.57 -6.15 -10.11
N LYS A 102 2.17 -6.57 -9.00
CA LYS A 102 3.49 -6.11 -8.58
C LYS A 102 4.20 -7.14 -7.71
N THR A 103 5.52 -7.01 -7.61
CA THR A 103 6.30 -7.65 -6.56
C THR A 103 6.78 -6.58 -5.59
N ARG A 104 6.52 -6.79 -4.32
CA ARG A 104 7.03 -5.96 -3.23
C ARG A 104 8.26 -6.59 -2.64
N TYR A 105 9.36 -5.86 -2.71
CA TYR A 105 10.62 -6.23 -2.08
C TYR A 105 10.77 -5.47 -0.78
N LEU A 106 11.17 -6.16 0.28
CA LEU A 106 11.48 -5.55 1.56
C LEU A 106 12.99 -5.42 1.70
N VAL A 107 13.46 -4.19 1.87
CA VAL A 107 14.88 -3.86 1.97
C VAL A 107 15.13 -3.14 3.29
N LYS A 108 16.00 -3.72 4.12
CA LYS A 108 16.39 -3.11 5.39
C LYS A 108 17.48 -2.08 5.17
N VAL A 109 17.24 -0.84 5.59
CA VAL A 109 18.19 0.27 5.50
C VAL A 109 18.24 0.96 6.86
N GLY A 110 19.33 0.78 7.61
CA GLY A 110 19.40 1.28 8.98
C GLY A 110 18.33 0.65 9.86
N THR A 111 17.53 1.50 10.52
CA THR A 111 16.41 1.07 11.37
C THR A 111 15.08 0.97 10.64
N HIS A 112 15.04 1.37 9.37
CA HIS A 112 13.83 1.37 8.56
C HIS A 112 13.79 0.18 7.59
N THR A 113 12.59 -0.15 7.14
CA THR A 113 12.36 -1.10 6.06
C THR A 113 11.70 -0.36 4.91
N PHE A 114 12.38 -0.36 3.75
CA PHE A 114 11.79 0.14 2.52
C PHE A 114 10.95 -0.94 1.87
N GLU A 115 9.77 -0.55 1.40
CA GLU A 115 8.93 -1.37 0.54
C GLU A 115 9.13 -0.91 -0.90
N VAL A 116 9.73 -1.75 -1.73
CA VAL A 116 10.02 -1.42 -3.13
C VAL A 116 9.11 -2.24 -4.02
N ASP A 117 8.22 -1.55 -4.72
CA ASP A 117 7.23 -2.15 -5.62
C ASP A 117 7.70 -2.07 -7.07
N GLU A 118 7.91 -3.22 -7.67
CA GLU A 118 8.13 -3.37 -9.10
C GLU A 118 6.83 -3.80 -9.76
N PHE A 119 6.34 -2.97 -10.66
CA PHE A 119 5.05 -3.15 -11.30
C PHE A 119 5.16 -3.93 -12.61
N TYR A 120 4.09 -4.63 -12.94
CA TYR A 120 3.97 -5.42 -14.18
C TYR A 120 2.74 -5.00 -15.00
N GLY A 121 2.55 -5.62 -16.16
CA GLY A 121 1.42 -5.35 -17.04
C GLY A 121 1.41 -3.92 -17.55
N ASP A 122 0.30 -3.24 -17.35
CA ASP A 122 0.12 -1.85 -17.81
C ASP A 122 1.02 -0.83 -17.12
N ASN A 123 1.59 -1.20 -15.98
CA ASN A 123 2.52 -0.38 -15.20
C ASN A 123 3.98 -0.86 -15.31
N GLU A 124 4.29 -1.76 -16.24
CA GLU A 124 5.64 -2.28 -16.43
C GLU A 124 6.66 -1.17 -16.69
N GLY A 125 7.80 -1.28 -16.03
CA GLY A 125 8.87 -0.28 -16.07
C GLY A 125 8.82 0.73 -14.92
N LEU A 126 7.72 0.77 -14.16
CA LEU A 126 7.62 1.60 -12.95
C LEU A 126 8.13 0.81 -11.74
N THR A 127 9.00 1.45 -10.96
CA THR A 127 9.45 0.95 -9.66
C THR A 127 9.39 2.09 -8.66
N VAL A 128 8.72 1.88 -7.54
CA VAL A 128 8.48 2.89 -6.51
C VAL A 128 8.88 2.35 -5.15
N ALA A 129 9.64 3.11 -4.39
CA ALA A 129 10.04 2.77 -3.03
C ALA A 129 9.27 3.63 -2.02
N GLU A 130 8.83 3.02 -0.94
CA GLU A 130 8.17 3.69 0.17
C GLU A 130 8.89 3.39 1.48
N VAL A 131 8.97 4.40 2.35
CA VAL A 131 9.42 4.24 3.73
C VAL A 131 8.39 4.86 4.66
N GLU A 132 7.97 4.09 5.67
CA GLU A 132 7.05 4.54 6.70
C GLU A 132 7.82 5.19 7.85
N LEU A 133 7.36 6.35 8.29
CA LEU A 133 7.95 7.14 9.36
C LEU A 133 6.95 7.32 10.50
N SER A 134 7.45 7.50 11.71
CA SER A 134 6.64 7.81 12.89
C SER A 134 6.36 9.32 13.04
N ASP A 135 7.17 10.16 12.36
CA ASP A 135 7.04 11.62 12.37
C ASP A 135 7.50 12.17 11.01
N GLU A 136 6.91 13.28 10.58
CA GLU A 136 7.25 13.93 9.30
C GLU A 136 8.72 14.34 9.18
N ASN A 137 9.34 14.65 10.32
CA ASN A 137 10.74 15.09 10.39
C ASN A 137 11.69 13.96 10.81
N GLU A 138 11.20 12.72 10.89
CA GLU A 138 12.05 11.59 11.23
C GLU A 138 13.15 11.40 10.17
N ALA A 139 14.39 11.32 10.62
CA ALA A 139 15.52 11.05 9.76
C ALA A 139 15.56 9.57 9.37
N PHE A 140 15.92 9.30 8.13
CA PHE A 140 16.16 7.95 7.63
C PHE A 140 17.33 7.95 6.66
N ASP A 141 18.01 6.82 6.56
CA ASP A 141 19.12 6.66 5.63
C ASP A 141 18.60 6.50 4.20
N LYS A 142 19.24 7.19 3.27
CA LYS A 142 18.92 7.09 1.84
C LYS A 142 19.90 6.14 1.17
N PRO A 143 19.46 4.94 0.75
CA PRO A 143 20.33 4.02 0.02
C PRO A 143 20.69 4.55 -1.36
N SER A 144 21.78 4.04 -1.94
CA SER A 144 22.32 4.50 -3.23
C SER A 144 21.36 4.28 -4.41
N TRP A 145 20.45 3.34 -4.30
CA TRP A 145 19.44 3.05 -5.33
C TRP A 145 18.18 3.92 -5.24
N LEU A 146 18.06 4.77 -4.21
CA LEU A 146 16.93 5.66 -4.03
C LEU A 146 17.05 6.86 -4.97
N GLY A 147 16.01 7.10 -5.77
CA GLY A 147 15.97 8.20 -6.73
C GLY A 147 15.17 9.39 -6.25
N GLU A 148 14.55 10.09 -7.19
CA GLU A 148 13.75 11.29 -6.93
C GLU A 148 12.59 11.03 -5.97
N GLU A 149 12.37 11.95 -5.03
CA GLU A 149 11.21 11.91 -4.16
C GLU A 149 9.95 12.36 -4.89
N VAL A 150 8.91 11.54 -4.80
CA VAL A 150 7.60 11.78 -5.41
C VAL A 150 6.46 11.72 -4.40
N THR A 151 6.77 11.95 -3.13
CA THR A 151 5.80 12.01 -2.05
C THR A 151 4.69 13.01 -2.38
N GLY A 152 3.43 12.60 -2.24
CA GLY A 152 2.27 13.45 -2.49
C GLY A 152 1.88 13.61 -3.97
N ASP A 153 2.68 13.10 -4.90
CA ASP A 153 2.28 13.06 -6.30
C ASP A 153 1.28 11.91 -6.53
N ALA A 154 0.00 12.27 -6.70
CA ALA A 154 -1.10 11.34 -6.77
C ALA A 154 -0.99 10.32 -7.91
N LYS A 155 -0.29 10.64 -9.00
CA LYS A 155 -0.16 9.70 -10.14
C LYS A 155 0.55 8.39 -9.76
N TYR A 156 1.35 8.40 -8.69
CA TYR A 156 2.05 7.21 -8.18
C TYR A 156 1.24 6.40 -7.17
N TYR A 157 0.05 6.85 -6.80
CA TYR A 157 -0.84 6.07 -5.91
C TYR A 157 -1.40 4.87 -6.67
N ASN A 158 -1.46 3.71 -5.99
CA ASN A 158 -2.01 2.50 -6.62
C ASN A 158 -3.42 2.70 -7.16
N SER A 159 -4.28 3.46 -6.45
CA SER A 159 -5.62 3.80 -6.91
C SER A 159 -5.64 4.65 -8.18
N MET A 160 -4.62 5.47 -8.40
CA MET A 160 -4.49 6.28 -9.61
C MET A 160 -3.82 5.53 -10.76
N LEU A 161 -2.86 4.64 -10.46
CA LEU A 161 -2.25 3.74 -11.45
C LEU A 161 -3.30 2.80 -12.08
N MET A 162 -4.31 2.44 -11.32
CA MET A 162 -5.46 1.68 -11.81
C MET A 162 -6.22 2.45 -12.91
N LYS A 163 -6.39 3.77 -12.74
CA LYS A 163 -7.15 4.64 -13.64
C LYS A 163 -6.32 5.19 -14.79
N ASN A 164 -5.07 5.51 -14.53
CA ASN A 164 -4.12 6.05 -15.51
C ASN A 164 -2.78 5.33 -15.37
N PRO A 165 -2.65 4.15 -15.97
CA PRO A 165 -1.44 3.34 -15.84
C PRO A 165 -0.21 3.98 -16.48
N TYR A 166 0.95 3.58 -16.01
CA TYR A 166 2.26 4.10 -16.41
C TYR A 166 2.49 4.09 -17.92
N LYS A 167 1.98 3.09 -18.63
CA LYS A 167 2.07 3.02 -20.10
C LYS A 167 1.48 4.24 -20.82
N ASN A 168 0.57 4.98 -20.16
CA ASN A 168 -0.12 6.14 -20.74
C ASN A 168 0.55 7.48 -20.40
N TRP A 169 1.66 7.48 -19.66
CA TRP A 169 2.30 8.71 -19.19
C TRP A 169 3.21 9.40 -20.22
N LYS A 170 3.29 8.90 -21.41
CA LYS A 170 4.13 9.44 -22.49
C LYS A 170 3.46 10.60 -23.22
#